data_4f9b500a0361b7f275ab74b41269c536
#
_entry.id   4f9b500a0361b7f275ab74b41269c536
#
_cell.length_a   1.000
_cell.length_b   1.000
_cell.length_c   1.000
_cell.angle_alpha   90.00
_cell.angle_beta   90.00
_cell.angle_gamma   90.00
#
_symmetry.space_group_name_H-M   'P 1'
#
loop_
_entity.id
_entity.type
_entity.pdbx_description
1 polymer ?
#
loop_
_entity_poly.entity_id
_entity_poly.type
_entity_poly.pdbx_seq_one_letter_code
_entity_poly.pdbx_strand_id
1 'polypeptide(L)'
;MSTPPRPSTLGIVLHWTLAVLILSMLAIGFAAFPTSDPHKIGLLATHMMAGMAILALTLLRLVIRVQAGRRRGAVRKTGRLAAVSSLMQAGSYALVLAMTGSGLAAAAMSELNQIVFGGTGQPLPVSIDRYPAFGVHRALAIVLAVLVAAHVTIIAYEQFVRKSRPLARMSLQRTKPDAPSAEAGH
;
A
#
# COMPACT_ATOMS: atom_id res chain seq x y z
N MET A 1 -31.22 3.83 2.40
CA MET A 1 -29.87 3.67 1.80
C MET A 1 -29.08 2.71 2.67
N SER A 2 -28.80 1.50 2.21
CA SER A 2 -28.05 0.51 2.99
C SER A 2 -26.59 0.95 3.14
N THR A 3 -26.13 1.11 4.38
CA THR A 3 -24.73 1.41 4.69
C THR A 3 -23.83 0.28 4.15
N PRO A 4 -22.77 0.60 3.41
CA PRO A 4 -21.85 -0.43 2.90
C PRO A 4 -21.25 -1.21 4.06
N PRO A 5 -21.09 -2.54 3.92
CA PRO A 5 -20.58 -3.39 5.00
C PRO A 5 -19.17 -2.96 5.40
N ARG A 6 -18.89 -2.97 6.70
CA ARG A 6 -17.57 -2.68 7.25
C ARG A 6 -16.54 -3.73 6.79
N PRO A 7 -15.28 -3.34 6.55
CA PRO A 7 -14.21 -4.29 6.30
C PRO A 7 -13.97 -5.17 7.56
N SER A 8 -13.44 -6.38 7.34
CA SER A 8 -13.03 -7.25 8.46
C SER A 8 -11.87 -6.64 9.24
N THR A 9 -11.74 -6.99 10.51
CA THR A 9 -10.60 -6.55 11.36
C THR A 9 -9.26 -6.83 10.69
N LEU A 10 -9.11 -8.04 10.13
CA LEU A 10 -7.91 -8.41 9.38
C LEU A 10 -7.68 -7.49 8.16
N GLY A 11 -8.74 -7.12 7.45
CA GLY A 11 -8.63 -6.19 6.32
C GLY A 11 -8.20 -4.78 6.74
N ILE A 12 -8.60 -4.34 7.93
CA ILE A 12 -8.18 -3.05 8.51
C ILE A 12 -6.71 -3.11 8.92
N VAL A 13 -6.31 -4.15 9.64
CA VAL A 13 -4.91 -4.34 10.07
C VAL A 13 -3.98 -4.38 8.87
N LEU A 14 -4.28 -5.22 7.87
CA LEU A 14 -3.49 -5.32 6.65
C LEU A 14 -3.40 -3.98 5.90
N HIS A 15 -4.47 -3.18 5.90
CA HIS A 15 -4.45 -1.86 5.28
C HIS A 15 -3.46 -0.93 5.95
N TRP A 16 -3.52 -0.79 7.28
CA TRP A 16 -2.65 0.10 8.01
C TRP A 16 -1.19 -0.37 7.99
N THR A 17 -0.95 -1.68 8.12
CA THR A 17 0.40 -2.24 8.00
C THR A 17 1.01 -1.93 6.63
N LEU A 18 0.26 -2.17 5.54
CA LEU A 18 0.72 -1.84 4.19
C LEU A 18 0.91 -0.34 4.01
N ALA A 19 0.03 0.51 4.56
CA ALA A 19 0.17 1.95 4.45
C ALA A 19 1.47 2.44 5.10
N VAL A 20 1.77 1.99 6.31
CA VAL A 20 3.02 2.33 7.01
C VAL A 20 4.24 1.82 6.24
N LEU A 21 4.24 0.55 5.80
CA LEU A 21 5.35 -0.02 5.05
C LEU A 21 5.58 0.73 3.72
N ILE A 22 4.53 1.00 2.95
CA ILE A 22 4.65 1.69 1.66
C ILE A 22 5.18 3.11 1.86
N LEU A 23 4.67 3.88 2.82
CA LEU A 23 5.14 5.23 3.12
C LEU A 23 6.61 5.22 3.56
N SER A 24 6.99 4.29 4.43
CA SER A 24 8.38 4.13 4.87
C SER A 24 9.30 3.77 3.69
N MET A 25 8.86 2.88 2.80
CA MET A 25 9.66 2.47 1.65
C MET A 25 9.78 3.56 0.59
N LEU A 26 8.75 4.35 0.37
CA LEU A 26 8.84 5.54 -0.47
C LEU A 26 9.85 6.54 0.12
N ALA A 27 9.76 6.82 1.42
CA ALA A 27 10.71 7.72 2.10
C ALA A 27 12.16 7.22 1.99
N ILE A 28 12.42 5.95 2.28
CA ILE A 28 13.74 5.33 2.16
C ILE A 28 14.20 5.33 0.69
N GLY A 29 13.35 4.97 -0.26
CA GLY A 29 13.66 4.94 -1.68
C GLY A 29 14.08 6.31 -2.22
N PHE A 30 13.38 7.38 -1.84
CA PHE A 30 13.75 8.74 -2.25
C PHE A 30 14.97 9.29 -1.50
N ALA A 31 15.17 8.91 -0.22
CA ALA A 31 16.30 9.37 0.58
C ALA A 31 17.60 8.63 0.26
N ALA A 32 17.54 7.33 -0.07
CA ALA A 32 18.73 6.50 -0.30
C ALA A 32 19.45 6.81 -1.62
N PHE A 33 18.83 7.59 -2.50
CA PHE A 33 19.28 7.67 -3.89
C PHE A 33 20.36 8.73 -4.23
N PRO A 34 20.79 9.68 -3.40
CA PRO A 34 21.88 10.56 -3.79
C PRO A 34 23.25 10.25 -3.16
N THR A 35 23.40 9.26 -2.28
CA THR A 35 24.62 9.11 -1.48
C THR A 35 25.50 7.93 -1.87
N SER A 36 26.83 8.13 -1.87
CA SER A 36 27.88 7.12 -2.08
C SER A 36 28.35 6.42 -0.79
N ASP A 37 27.58 6.47 0.28
CA ASP A 37 27.90 6.07 1.64
C ASP A 37 27.80 4.54 1.86
N PRO A 38 28.72 3.88 2.58
CA PRO A 38 28.67 2.47 2.95
C PRO A 38 27.43 2.08 3.76
N HIS A 39 26.76 3.02 4.44
CA HIS A 39 25.47 2.78 5.10
C HIS A 39 24.33 2.43 4.12
N LYS A 40 24.51 2.65 2.83
CA LYS A 40 23.54 2.31 1.79
C LYS A 40 23.21 0.83 1.72
N ILE A 41 24.15 -0.06 1.96
CA ILE A 41 23.92 -1.51 1.86
C ILE A 41 22.84 -1.92 2.85
N GLY A 42 22.90 -1.43 4.09
CA GLY A 42 21.88 -1.71 5.12
C GLY A 42 20.49 -1.14 4.77
N LEU A 43 20.44 0.09 4.25
CA LEU A 43 19.19 0.70 3.79
C LEU A 43 18.61 -0.03 2.58
N LEU A 44 19.46 -0.45 1.64
CA LEU A 44 19.04 -1.21 0.48
C LEU A 44 18.55 -2.61 0.88
N ALA A 45 19.23 -3.29 1.81
CA ALA A 45 18.78 -4.57 2.37
C ALA A 45 17.40 -4.42 3.01
N THR A 46 17.21 -3.39 3.84
CA THR A 46 15.92 -3.09 4.48
C THR A 46 14.83 -2.81 3.44
N HIS A 47 15.15 -2.03 2.41
CA HIS A 47 14.23 -1.74 1.30
C HIS A 47 13.82 -3.00 0.55
N MET A 48 14.78 -3.87 0.21
CA MET A 48 14.51 -5.13 -0.50
C MET A 48 13.67 -6.08 0.36
N MET A 49 14.00 -6.27 1.63
CA MET A 49 13.24 -7.14 2.55
C MET A 49 11.82 -6.62 2.77
N ALA A 50 11.66 -5.33 3.03
CA ALA A 50 10.34 -4.73 3.22
C ALA A 50 9.52 -4.73 1.92
N GLY A 51 10.16 -4.58 0.75
CA GLY A 51 9.52 -4.74 -0.55
C GLY A 51 8.94 -6.14 -0.74
N MET A 52 9.66 -7.19 -0.33
CA MET A 52 9.15 -8.57 -0.33
C MET A 52 7.99 -8.76 0.64
N ALA A 53 8.07 -8.16 1.83
CA ALA A 53 6.97 -8.20 2.80
C ALA A 53 5.72 -7.47 2.25
N ILE A 54 5.88 -6.32 1.61
CA ILE A 54 4.78 -5.60 0.93
C ILE A 54 4.15 -6.47 -0.14
N LEU A 55 4.95 -7.17 -0.97
CA LEU A 55 4.44 -8.09 -1.99
C LEU A 55 3.57 -9.18 -1.35
N ALA A 56 4.10 -9.89 -0.36
CA ALA A 56 3.40 -10.98 0.32
C ALA A 56 2.09 -10.51 0.97
N LEU A 57 2.12 -9.39 1.70
CA LEU A 57 0.93 -8.82 2.35
C LEU A 57 -0.10 -8.31 1.33
N THR A 58 0.35 -7.76 0.21
CA THR A 58 -0.53 -7.31 -0.87
C THR A 58 -1.25 -8.49 -1.52
N LEU A 59 -0.53 -9.57 -1.81
CA LEU A 59 -1.12 -10.80 -2.34
C LEU A 59 -2.12 -11.42 -1.35
N LEU A 60 -1.75 -11.50 -0.07
CA LEU A 60 -2.66 -11.97 0.98
C LEU A 60 -3.94 -11.13 1.03
N ARG A 61 -3.81 -9.81 1.03
CA ARG A 61 -4.96 -8.89 1.02
C ARG A 61 -5.82 -9.05 -0.23
N LEU A 62 -5.20 -9.25 -1.39
CA LEU A 62 -5.91 -9.49 -2.65
C LEU A 62 -6.72 -10.79 -2.60
N VAL A 63 -6.11 -11.87 -2.10
CA VAL A 63 -6.78 -13.18 -1.94
C VAL A 63 -7.99 -13.07 -1.01
N ILE A 64 -7.81 -12.46 0.17
CA ILE A 64 -8.91 -12.26 1.13
C ILE A 64 -10.06 -11.46 0.49
N ARG A 65 -9.72 -10.42 -0.27
CA ARG A 65 -10.71 -9.58 -0.95
C ARG A 65 -11.48 -10.35 -2.03
N VAL A 66 -10.79 -11.12 -2.88
CA VAL A 66 -11.42 -11.91 -3.94
C VAL A 66 -12.34 -12.96 -3.33
N GLN A 67 -11.88 -13.65 -2.28
CA GLN A 67 -12.71 -14.63 -1.57
C GLN A 67 -13.94 -14.00 -0.92
N ALA A 68 -13.79 -12.84 -0.28
CA ALA A 68 -14.92 -12.11 0.30
C ALA A 68 -15.92 -11.63 -0.76
N GLY A 69 -15.44 -11.24 -1.94
CA GLY A 69 -16.28 -10.87 -3.08
C GLY A 69 -17.08 -12.06 -3.63
N ARG A 70 -16.44 -13.23 -3.76
CA ARG A 70 -17.09 -14.46 -4.21
C ARG A 70 -18.18 -14.92 -3.25
N ARG A 71 -17.94 -14.84 -1.92
CA ARG A 71 -18.91 -15.27 -0.89
C ARG A 71 -20.16 -14.38 -0.80
N ARG A 72 -20.04 -13.09 -1.16
CA ARG A 72 -21.13 -12.11 -1.00
C ARG A 72 -22.04 -11.99 -2.24
N GLY A 73 -21.80 -12.77 -3.30
CA GLY A 73 -22.43 -12.52 -4.58
C GLY A 73 -22.09 -11.13 -5.09
N ALA A 74 -21.96 -10.92 -6.38
CA ALA A 74 -21.54 -9.64 -6.96
C ALA A 74 -22.67 -8.60 -6.82
N VAL A 75 -22.90 -8.06 -5.61
CA VAL A 75 -23.66 -6.82 -5.44
C VAL A 75 -22.83 -5.71 -6.06
N ARG A 76 -23.09 -5.46 -7.32
CA ARG A 76 -22.43 -4.43 -8.12
C ARG A 76 -22.86 -3.08 -7.54
N LYS A 77 -21.96 -2.41 -6.87
CA LYS A 77 -22.19 -1.01 -6.48
C LYS A 77 -22.35 -0.20 -7.75
N THR A 78 -23.52 0.38 -7.96
CA THR A 78 -23.84 1.23 -9.10
C THR A 78 -23.59 2.69 -8.74
N GLY A 79 -23.05 3.46 -9.68
CA GLY A 79 -22.81 4.89 -9.55
C GLY A 79 -21.34 5.31 -9.76
N ARG A 80 -21.13 6.56 -10.16
CA ARG A 80 -19.80 7.10 -10.48
C ARG A 80 -18.80 6.98 -9.32
N LEU A 81 -19.20 7.29 -8.10
CA LEU A 81 -18.34 7.19 -6.91
C LEU A 81 -17.90 5.76 -6.60
N ALA A 82 -18.79 4.78 -6.84
CA ALA A 82 -18.46 3.37 -6.66
C ALA A 82 -17.47 2.89 -7.73
N ALA A 83 -17.61 3.35 -8.96
CA ALA A 83 -16.67 3.06 -10.04
C ALA A 83 -15.28 3.65 -9.76
N VAL A 84 -15.19 4.91 -9.35
CA VAL A 84 -13.93 5.57 -8.97
C VAL A 84 -13.26 4.83 -7.82
N SER A 85 -13.98 4.50 -6.75
CA SER A 85 -13.43 3.74 -5.62
C SER A 85 -12.91 2.36 -6.03
N SER A 86 -13.62 1.66 -6.94
CA SER A 86 -13.20 0.36 -7.46
C SER A 86 -11.94 0.48 -8.32
N LEU A 87 -11.88 1.49 -9.18
CA LEU A 87 -10.74 1.76 -10.05
C LEU A 87 -9.49 2.13 -9.24
N MET A 88 -9.62 3.05 -8.27
CA MET A 88 -8.51 3.40 -7.37
C MET A 88 -7.98 2.18 -6.63
N GLN A 89 -8.84 1.32 -6.17
CA GLN A 89 -8.44 0.13 -5.44
C GLN A 89 -7.76 -0.91 -6.35
N ALA A 90 -8.31 -1.18 -7.54
CA ALA A 90 -7.69 -2.06 -8.52
C ALA A 90 -6.34 -1.50 -9.00
N GLY A 91 -6.29 -0.20 -9.29
CA GLY A 91 -5.08 0.51 -9.68
C GLY A 91 -4.00 0.46 -8.60
N SER A 92 -4.37 0.59 -7.32
CA SER A 92 -3.42 0.47 -6.21
C SER A 92 -2.80 -0.93 -6.13
N TYR A 93 -3.59 -2.00 -6.27
CA TYR A 93 -3.05 -3.35 -6.30
C TYR A 93 -2.12 -3.57 -7.51
N ALA A 94 -2.56 -3.18 -8.71
CA ALA A 94 -1.77 -3.32 -9.92
C ALA A 94 -0.44 -2.56 -9.81
N LEU A 95 -0.48 -1.33 -9.30
CA LEU A 95 0.69 -0.46 -9.17
C LEU A 95 1.68 -1.02 -8.13
N VAL A 96 1.21 -1.47 -6.96
CA VAL A 96 2.08 -2.07 -5.94
C VAL A 96 2.71 -3.36 -6.44
N LEU A 97 1.96 -4.21 -7.16
CA LEU A 97 2.50 -5.44 -7.75
C LEU A 97 3.53 -5.14 -8.86
N ALA A 98 3.26 -4.17 -9.72
CA ALA A 98 4.22 -3.75 -10.74
C ALA A 98 5.48 -3.12 -10.11
N MET A 99 5.31 -2.32 -9.06
CA MET A 99 6.40 -1.71 -8.30
C MET A 99 7.31 -2.76 -7.67
N THR A 100 6.73 -3.72 -6.93
CA THR A 100 7.51 -4.79 -6.28
C THR A 100 8.13 -5.74 -7.30
N GLY A 101 7.41 -6.06 -8.39
CA GLY A 101 7.92 -6.87 -9.49
C GLY A 101 9.10 -6.22 -10.22
N SER A 102 9.02 -4.93 -10.50
CA SER A 102 10.14 -4.19 -11.14
C SER A 102 11.37 -4.07 -10.22
N GLY A 103 11.17 -3.92 -8.90
CA GLY A 103 12.24 -3.94 -7.92
C GLY A 103 12.94 -5.29 -7.85
N LEU A 104 12.18 -6.39 -7.88
CA LEU A 104 12.71 -7.74 -7.92
C LEU A 104 13.49 -8.01 -9.21
N ALA A 105 12.97 -7.56 -10.37
CA ALA A 105 13.67 -7.64 -11.64
C ALA A 105 14.96 -6.83 -11.64
N ALA A 106 14.95 -5.61 -11.09
CA ALA A 106 16.14 -4.79 -10.96
C ALA A 106 17.20 -5.46 -10.09
N ALA A 107 16.82 -6.06 -8.97
CA ALA A 107 17.72 -6.79 -8.08
C ALA A 107 18.31 -8.04 -8.76
N ALA A 108 17.52 -8.77 -9.54
CA ALA A 108 17.96 -9.96 -10.26
C ALA A 108 18.93 -9.62 -11.41
N MET A 109 18.68 -8.52 -12.13
CA MET A 109 19.51 -8.11 -13.28
C MET A 109 20.84 -7.46 -12.88
N SER A 110 20.94 -6.93 -11.67
CA SER A 110 22.09 -6.11 -11.21
C SER A 110 23.00 -6.81 -10.20
N GLU A 111 22.81 -8.11 -9.97
CA GLU A 111 23.55 -8.89 -8.96
C GLU A 111 23.44 -8.32 -7.53
N LEU A 112 22.54 -7.37 -7.30
CA LEU A 112 22.34 -6.73 -5.99
C LEU A 112 22.05 -7.73 -4.87
N ASN A 113 21.40 -8.85 -5.18
CA ASN A 113 21.16 -9.90 -4.19
C ASN A 113 22.45 -10.46 -3.62
N GLN A 114 23.49 -10.66 -4.46
CA GLN A 114 24.78 -11.17 -4.02
C GLN A 114 25.55 -10.11 -3.24
N ILE A 115 25.50 -8.86 -3.67
CA ILE A 115 26.19 -7.76 -3.00
C ILE A 115 25.56 -7.47 -1.63
N VAL A 116 24.23 -7.45 -1.56
CA VAL A 116 23.49 -7.05 -0.35
C VAL A 116 23.41 -8.18 0.66
N PHE A 117 23.17 -9.41 0.23
CA PHE A 117 22.93 -10.56 1.12
C PHE A 117 24.04 -11.60 1.09
N GLY A 118 24.89 -11.61 0.07
CA GLY A 118 25.98 -12.59 -0.08
C GLY A 118 27.26 -12.24 0.68
N GLY A 119 27.32 -11.11 1.36
CA GLY A 119 28.49 -10.72 2.17
C GLY A 119 29.80 -10.56 1.36
N THR A 120 29.71 -10.30 0.06
CA THR A 120 30.87 -10.25 -0.85
C THR A 120 31.80 -9.05 -0.58
N GLY A 121 31.36 -8.07 0.22
CA GLY A 121 32.11 -6.83 0.46
C GLY A 121 32.29 -5.96 -0.78
N GLN A 122 31.69 -6.32 -1.91
CA GLN A 122 31.81 -5.55 -3.13
C GLN A 122 31.02 -4.23 -3.04
N PRO A 123 31.55 -3.14 -3.60
CA PRO A 123 30.84 -1.87 -3.65
C PRO A 123 29.59 -1.99 -4.55
N LEU A 124 28.58 -1.18 -4.24
CA LEU A 124 27.39 -1.08 -5.10
C LEU A 124 27.80 -0.64 -6.52
N PRO A 125 27.16 -1.20 -7.58
CA PRO A 125 27.45 -0.84 -8.95
C PRO A 125 27.27 0.67 -9.16
N VAL A 126 28.30 1.33 -9.70
CA VAL A 126 28.29 2.78 -9.98
C VAL A 126 27.20 3.15 -11.01
N SER A 127 26.73 2.20 -11.79
CA SER A 127 25.83 2.40 -12.92
C SER A 127 24.54 1.58 -12.83
N ILE A 128 23.90 1.58 -11.65
CA ILE A 128 22.62 0.90 -11.44
C ILE A 128 21.53 1.43 -12.41
N ASP A 129 21.66 2.67 -12.85
CA ASP A 129 20.76 3.32 -13.83
C ASP A 129 20.81 2.69 -15.23
N ARG A 130 21.77 1.83 -15.53
CA ARG A 130 21.85 1.10 -16.82
C ARG A 130 20.78 0.04 -16.96
N TYR A 131 20.21 -0.42 -15.86
CA TYR A 131 19.20 -1.48 -15.91
C TYR A 131 17.80 -0.90 -16.15
N PRO A 132 17.12 -1.26 -17.25
CA PRO A 132 15.79 -0.71 -17.57
C PRO A 132 14.76 -0.95 -16.45
N ALA A 133 14.86 -2.09 -15.77
CA ALA A 133 13.97 -2.42 -14.65
C ALA A 133 14.06 -1.40 -13.50
N PHE A 134 15.25 -0.82 -13.28
CA PHE A 134 15.46 0.22 -12.29
C PHE A 134 14.78 1.54 -12.69
N GLY A 135 14.88 1.93 -13.95
CA GLY A 135 14.17 3.10 -14.49
C GLY A 135 12.65 2.94 -14.36
N VAL A 136 12.13 1.75 -14.67
CA VAL A 136 10.71 1.42 -14.48
C VAL A 136 10.31 1.49 -13.00
N HIS A 137 11.11 0.91 -12.10
CA HIS A 137 10.87 0.95 -10.66
C HIS A 137 10.78 2.40 -10.14
N ARG A 138 11.72 3.25 -10.54
CA ARG A 138 11.72 4.67 -10.18
C ARG A 138 10.51 5.43 -10.72
N ALA A 139 10.13 5.19 -11.97
CA ALA A 139 8.93 5.81 -12.55
C ALA A 139 7.66 5.38 -11.81
N LEU A 140 7.52 4.08 -11.51
CA LEU A 140 6.40 3.55 -10.73
C LEU A 140 6.38 4.10 -9.30
N ALA A 141 7.55 4.38 -8.67
CA ALA A 141 7.62 5.00 -7.35
C ALA A 141 7.00 6.40 -7.35
N ILE A 142 7.28 7.20 -8.39
CA ILE A 142 6.68 8.53 -8.54
C ILE A 142 5.17 8.42 -8.72
N VAL A 143 4.70 7.52 -9.59
CA VAL A 143 3.27 7.28 -9.80
C VAL A 143 2.59 6.82 -8.51
N LEU A 144 3.23 5.93 -7.74
CA LEU A 144 2.72 5.47 -6.45
C LEU A 144 2.65 6.60 -5.44
N ALA A 145 3.66 7.45 -5.36
CA ALA A 145 3.66 8.62 -4.47
C ALA A 145 2.51 9.58 -4.80
N VAL A 146 2.28 9.86 -6.08
CA VAL A 146 1.15 10.69 -6.53
C VAL A 146 -0.19 10.05 -6.18
N LEU A 147 -0.33 8.74 -6.41
CA LEU A 147 -1.57 8.01 -6.07
C LEU A 147 -1.84 8.03 -4.57
N VAL A 148 -0.81 7.84 -3.73
CA VAL A 148 -0.92 7.89 -2.26
C VAL A 148 -1.29 9.30 -1.82
N ALA A 149 -0.66 10.34 -2.36
CA ALA A 149 -1.00 11.73 -2.07
C ALA A 149 -2.46 12.05 -2.42
N ALA A 150 -2.91 11.64 -3.61
CA ALA A 150 -4.30 11.81 -4.03
C ALA A 150 -5.27 11.05 -3.11
N HIS A 151 -4.94 9.81 -2.73
CA HIS A 151 -5.75 9.01 -1.80
C HIS A 151 -5.89 9.70 -0.43
N VAL A 152 -4.78 10.16 0.15
CA VAL A 152 -4.78 10.86 1.44
C VAL A 152 -5.58 12.17 1.35
N THR A 153 -5.41 12.93 0.26
CA THR A 153 -6.15 14.19 0.03
C THR A 153 -7.66 13.94 -0.04
N ILE A 154 -8.09 12.91 -0.78
CA ILE A 154 -9.52 12.55 -0.86
C ILE A 154 -10.07 12.16 0.51
N ILE A 155 -9.34 11.36 1.29
CA ILE A 155 -9.75 10.95 2.64
C ILE A 155 -9.82 12.17 3.57
N ALA A 156 -8.85 13.08 3.51
CA ALA A 156 -8.85 14.30 4.28
C ALA A 156 -10.05 15.21 3.91
N TYR A 157 -10.31 15.39 2.63
CA TYR A 157 -11.46 16.14 2.15
C TYR A 157 -12.79 15.54 2.64
N GLU A 158 -12.97 14.23 2.50
CA GLU A 158 -14.16 13.53 2.98
C GLU A 158 -14.31 13.65 4.50
N GLN A 159 -13.21 13.60 5.26
CA GLN A 159 -13.22 13.68 6.72
C GLN A 159 -13.56 15.08 7.22
N PHE A 160 -12.88 16.11 6.70
CA PHE A 160 -12.91 17.45 7.24
C PHE A 160 -13.98 18.35 6.59
N VAL A 161 -14.15 18.23 5.27
CA VAL A 161 -15.07 19.08 4.51
C VAL A 161 -16.46 18.44 4.45
N ARG A 162 -16.53 17.17 4.01
CA ARG A 162 -17.82 16.46 3.87
C ARG A 162 -18.32 15.83 5.17
N LYS A 163 -17.49 15.78 6.21
CA LYS A 163 -17.80 15.18 7.53
C LYS A 163 -18.35 13.75 7.46
N SER A 164 -17.99 13.00 6.41
CA SER A 164 -18.48 11.64 6.14
C SER A 164 -17.79 10.55 6.98
N ARG A 165 -16.81 10.92 7.81
CA ARG A 165 -16.06 10.08 8.76
C ARG A 165 -15.50 8.77 8.16
N PRO A 166 -14.77 8.79 7.03
CA PRO A 166 -14.22 7.59 6.42
C PRO A 166 -13.22 6.87 7.34
N LEU A 167 -12.47 7.60 8.17
CA LEU A 167 -11.51 7.04 9.13
C LEU A 167 -12.19 6.20 10.21
N ALA A 168 -13.41 6.56 10.64
CA ALA A 168 -14.16 5.77 11.60
C ALA A 168 -14.51 4.36 11.07
N ARG A 169 -14.63 4.19 9.76
CA ARG A 169 -14.85 2.88 9.13
C ARG A 169 -13.60 2.01 9.11
N MET A 170 -12.42 2.63 9.18
CA MET A 170 -11.10 1.98 9.21
C MET A 170 -10.49 1.95 10.62
N SER A 171 -11.26 2.33 11.67
CA SER A 171 -10.84 2.20 13.06
C SER A 171 -11.16 0.81 13.60
N LEU A 172 -10.28 0.30 14.47
CA LEU A 172 -10.47 -0.96 15.19
C LEU A 172 -11.50 -0.83 16.32
N GLN A 173 -11.86 0.40 16.71
CA GLN A 173 -12.84 0.64 17.76
C GLN A 173 -14.24 0.25 17.27
N ARG A 174 -14.87 -0.68 17.97
CA ARG A 174 -16.32 -0.92 17.89
C ARG A 174 -17.01 0.31 18.50
N THR A 175 -17.63 1.14 17.69
CA THR A 175 -18.64 2.07 18.21
C THR A 175 -19.72 1.21 18.87
N LYS A 176 -19.84 1.34 20.20
CA LYS A 176 -20.96 0.77 20.96
C LYS A 176 -22.25 1.28 20.29
N PRO A 177 -23.24 0.43 20.01
CA PRO A 177 -24.55 0.93 19.60
C PRO A 177 -25.05 1.85 20.71
N ASP A 178 -25.51 3.04 20.35
CA ASP A 178 -26.20 3.92 21.27
C ASP A 178 -27.31 3.09 21.93
N ALA A 179 -27.27 2.99 23.26
CA ALA A 179 -28.31 2.34 24.01
C ALA A 179 -29.63 3.05 23.65
N PRO A 180 -30.73 2.31 23.36
CA PRO A 180 -32.00 2.96 23.15
C PRO A 180 -32.31 3.79 24.41
N SER A 181 -32.53 5.08 24.21
CA SER A 181 -33.01 5.98 25.24
C SER A 181 -34.25 5.34 25.81
N ALA A 182 -34.17 4.92 27.08
CA ALA A 182 -35.32 4.47 27.83
C ALA A 182 -36.30 5.65 27.85
N GLU A 183 -37.33 5.55 27.05
CA GLU A 183 -38.47 6.44 27.20
C GLU A 183 -39.00 6.25 28.60
N ALA A 184 -38.77 7.27 29.41
CA ALA A 184 -39.41 7.40 30.71
C ALA A 184 -40.92 7.56 30.48
N GLY A 185 -41.66 6.47 30.68
CA GLY A 185 -43.10 6.55 30.83
C GLY A 185 -43.45 7.28 32.13
N HIS A 186 -44.29 8.28 31.99
CA HIS A 186 -45.18 8.79 33.02
C HIS A 186 -46.54 9.00 32.36
#